data_2d14617fde98c014c47e560703f8b4ba
#
_entry.id   2d14617fde98c014c47e560703f8b4ba
#
_cell.length_a   1.000
_cell.length_b   1.000
_cell.length_c   1.000
_cell.angle_alpha   90.00
_cell.angle_beta   90.00
_cell.angle_gamma   90.00
#
_symmetry.space_group_name_H-M   'P 1'
#
loop_
_entity.id
_entity.type
_entity.pdbx_description
1 polymer ?
#
loop_
_entity_poly.entity_id
_entity_poly.type
_entity_poly.pdbx_seq_one_letter_code
_entity_poly.pdbx_strand_id
1 'polypeptide(L)'
;FQSGSGRRELADAIVDPRNPLTARGFVNRVWMHHFGEPLVGSTSDFGVRSEPPSHPELLDWLAGEFIRSGWSVKQLHRVLVLSGAFAQSSEGAEALAASDPGNRLLGFYPRRRLDLESMRDTLLAVSGRLDPARGGPPVDATGDPLNARRTVYGLVDRQNLPGLFRSFDFAAPDQCAERRPRTTVPQQALFALNSTFVQEQARAVVALPEVAEAGDPAVRVRALFRRILARDPSDREVQAGVRFVESTVPEEGGLPPWEQFAQVLLVSNEAVFLD
;
A
#
# COMPACT_ATOMS: atom_id res chain seq x y z
N PHE A 1 7.17 -4.01 43.23
CA PHE A 1 8.32 -3.71 42.41
C PHE A 1 9.60 -3.92 43.24
N GLN A 2 10.58 -4.59 42.65
CA GLN A 2 11.82 -4.91 43.36
C GLN A 2 12.88 -3.83 43.20
N SER A 3 12.75 -2.96 42.16
CA SER A 3 13.69 -1.88 41.93
C SER A 3 13.02 -0.66 41.27
N GLY A 4 13.23 0.53 41.85
CA GLY A 4 12.82 1.80 41.26
C GLY A 4 11.33 1.99 41.08
N SER A 5 10.91 2.50 39.90
CA SER A 5 9.52 2.86 39.59
C SER A 5 8.65 1.71 39.05
N GLY A 6 9.18 0.50 38.94
CA GLY A 6 8.50 -0.64 38.35
C GLY A 6 8.38 -0.64 36.82
N ARG A 7 8.98 0.34 36.15
CA ARG A 7 8.90 0.44 34.67
C ARG A 7 9.60 -0.70 33.96
N ARG A 8 10.71 -1.18 34.54
CA ARG A 8 11.46 -2.31 33.99
C ARG A 8 10.65 -3.59 34.11
N GLU A 9 10.12 -3.88 35.29
CA GLU A 9 9.28 -5.05 35.54
C GLU A 9 8.02 -5.06 34.65
N LEU A 10 7.43 -3.89 34.40
CA LEU A 10 6.32 -3.76 33.46
C LEU A 10 6.76 -4.07 32.02
N ALA A 11 7.91 -3.54 31.58
CA ALA A 11 8.43 -3.81 30.25
C ALA A 11 8.73 -5.32 30.07
N ASP A 12 9.36 -5.94 31.06
CA ASP A 12 9.66 -7.37 31.06
C ASP A 12 8.36 -8.21 31.02
N ALA A 13 7.32 -7.81 31.77
CA ALA A 13 6.02 -8.49 31.77
C ALA A 13 5.26 -8.35 30.44
N ILE A 14 5.40 -7.23 29.74
CA ILE A 14 4.78 -7.04 28.40
C ILE A 14 5.37 -8.01 27.40
N VAL A 15 6.68 -8.22 27.40
CA VAL A 15 7.37 -9.09 26.44
C VAL A 15 7.60 -10.52 26.96
N ASP A 16 7.08 -10.86 28.13
CA ASP A 16 7.18 -12.21 28.69
C ASP A 16 6.49 -13.21 27.74
N PRO A 17 7.13 -14.31 27.31
CA PRO A 17 6.51 -15.32 26.47
C PRO A 17 5.23 -15.94 27.05
N ARG A 18 5.05 -15.87 28.37
CA ARG A 18 3.84 -16.31 29.07
C ARG A 18 2.67 -15.32 28.95
N ASN A 19 2.95 -14.08 28.53
CA ASN A 19 1.88 -13.11 28.25
C ASN A 19 1.21 -13.46 26.91
N PRO A 20 -0.04 -13.92 26.89
CA PRO A 20 -0.69 -14.38 25.67
C PRO A 20 -1.11 -13.23 24.76
N LEU A 21 -1.16 -11.99 25.25
CA LEU A 21 -1.78 -10.87 24.54
C LEU A 21 -0.80 -10.16 23.61
N THR A 22 0.43 -9.93 24.03
CA THR A 22 1.37 -9.09 23.26
C THR A 22 1.67 -9.69 21.90
N ALA A 23 2.05 -10.98 21.85
CA ALA A 23 2.37 -11.64 20.59
C ALA A 23 1.13 -11.78 19.68
N ARG A 24 -0.02 -12.18 20.23
CA ARG A 24 -1.27 -12.31 19.47
C ARG A 24 -1.74 -10.96 18.92
N GLY A 25 -1.73 -9.90 19.72
CA GLY A 25 -2.11 -8.56 19.29
C GLY A 25 -1.22 -8.02 18.19
N PHE A 26 0.10 -8.22 18.33
CA PHE A 26 1.06 -7.79 17.30
C PHE A 26 0.87 -8.57 15.98
N VAL A 27 0.79 -9.89 16.05
CA VAL A 27 0.57 -10.75 14.89
C VAL A 27 -0.75 -10.42 14.19
N ASN A 28 -1.83 -10.22 14.94
CA ASN A 28 -3.13 -9.84 14.38
C ASN A 28 -3.06 -8.52 13.59
N ARG A 29 -2.31 -7.53 14.09
CA ARG A 29 -2.09 -6.26 13.38
C ARG A 29 -1.26 -6.44 12.11
N VAL A 30 -0.17 -7.21 12.17
CA VAL A 30 0.64 -7.51 10.99
C VAL A 30 -0.18 -8.28 9.96
N TRP A 31 -0.97 -9.27 10.39
CA TRP A 31 -1.90 -9.99 9.53
C TRP A 31 -2.86 -9.05 8.81
N MET A 32 -3.53 -8.15 9.54
CA MET A 32 -4.45 -7.17 8.95
C MET A 32 -3.78 -6.31 7.87
N HIS A 33 -2.50 -5.95 8.06
CA HIS A 33 -1.77 -5.19 7.05
C HIS A 33 -1.47 -6.01 5.79
N HIS A 34 -1.36 -7.33 5.86
CA HIS A 34 -1.17 -8.19 4.69
C HIS A 34 -2.49 -8.61 4.03
N PHE A 35 -3.49 -8.98 4.82
CA PHE A 35 -4.73 -9.58 4.32
C PHE A 35 -5.94 -8.63 4.35
N GLY A 36 -5.78 -7.41 4.87
CA GLY A 36 -6.86 -6.41 4.89
C GLY A 36 -7.78 -6.49 6.09
N GLU A 37 -8.21 -7.68 6.49
CA GLU A 37 -9.03 -7.91 7.67
C GLU A 37 -8.22 -8.68 8.74
N PRO A 38 -8.40 -8.36 10.02
CA PRO A 38 -7.70 -9.03 11.11
C PRO A 38 -8.33 -10.40 11.42
N LEU A 39 -7.57 -11.30 12.05
CA LEU A 39 -8.10 -12.56 12.56
C LEU A 39 -9.04 -12.36 13.76
N VAL A 40 -8.76 -11.35 14.58
CA VAL A 40 -9.66 -10.85 15.64
C VAL A 40 -10.13 -9.47 15.23
N GLY A 41 -11.44 -9.28 15.08
CA GLY A 41 -12.05 -8.06 14.54
C GLY A 41 -11.68 -6.79 15.31
N SER A 42 -11.64 -6.86 16.65
CA SER A 42 -11.21 -5.78 17.53
C SER A 42 -9.68 -5.75 17.66
N THR A 43 -8.99 -4.97 16.86
CA THR A 43 -7.51 -4.92 16.88
C THR A 43 -6.92 -4.22 18.10
N SER A 44 -7.72 -3.46 18.83
CA SER A 44 -7.32 -2.74 20.06
C SER A 44 -7.91 -3.36 21.34
N ASP A 45 -8.79 -4.33 21.22
CA ASP A 45 -9.38 -5.05 22.36
C ASP A 45 -9.24 -6.56 22.18
N PHE A 46 -8.37 -7.16 22.97
CA PHE A 46 -8.16 -8.61 23.07
C PHE A 46 -8.69 -9.17 24.39
N GLY A 47 -9.57 -8.41 25.05
CA GLY A 47 -10.18 -8.80 26.32
C GLY A 47 -11.32 -9.81 26.17
N VAL A 48 -11.95 -10.12 27.28
CA VAL A 48 -13.07 -11.10 27.36
C VAL A 48 -14.32 -10.68 26.58
N ARG A 49 -14.40 -9.41 26.16
CA ARG A 49 -15.52 -8.89 25.34
C ARG A 49 -15.22 -8.89 23.86
N SER A 50 -13.98 -9.20 23.45
CA SER A 50 -13.64 -9.29 22.04
C SER A 50 -14.31 -10.49 21.39
N GLU A 51 -14.60 -10.36 20.09
CA GLU A 51 -15.04 -11.51 19.30
C GLU A 51 -13.96 -12.59 19.25
N PRO A 52 -14.33 -13.88 19.20
CA PRO A 52 -13.36 -14.93 19.01
C PRO A 52 -12.64 -14.77 17.66
N PRO A 53 -11.37 -15.21 17.57
CA PRO A 53 -10.65 -15.20 16.30
C PRO A 53 -11.38 -16.02 15.24
N SER A 54 -11.32 -15.59 13.97
CA SER A 54 -11.82 -16.40 12.84
C SER A 54 -11.08 -17.72 12.70
N HIS A 55 -9.77 -17.73 13.00
CA HIS A 55 -8.88 -18.88 12.94
C HIS A 55 -8.01 -18.93 14.19
N PRO A 56 -8.52 -19.47 15.32
CA PRO A 56 -7.82 -19.44 16.60
C PRO A 56 -6.48 -20.19 16.56
N GLU A 57 -6.46 -21.36 15.95
CA GLU A 57 -5.24 -22.19 15.86
C GLU A 57 -4.15 -21.50 15.01
N LEU A 58 -4.53 -20.81 13.94
CA LEU A 58 -3.61 -20.05 13.12
C LEU A 58 -3.02 -18.88 13.89
N LEU A 59 -3.84 -18.12 14.62
CA LEU A 59 -3.38 -17.01 15.44
C LEU A 59 -2.39 -17.48 16.50
N ASP A 60 -2.69 -18.59 17.16
CA ASP A 60 -1.84 -19.15 18.20
C ASP A 60 -0.52 -19.68 17.64
N TRP A 61 -0.57 -20.35 16.49
CA TRP A 61 0.62 -20.83 15.80
C TRP A 61 1.54 -19.67 15.38
N LEU A 62 0.97 -18.64 14.76
CA LEU A 62 1.72 -17.45 14.32
C LEU A 62 2.32 -16.71 15.52
N ALA A 63 1.59 -16.55 16.61
CA ALA A 63 2.10 -15.93 17.84
C ALA A 63 3.25 -16.74 18.45
N GLY A 64 3.12 -18.07 18.50
CA GLY A 64 4.17 -18.96 18.95
C GLY A 64 5.42 -18.91 18.06
N GLU A 65 5.25 -18.86 16.73
CA GLU A 65 6.35 -18.73 15.78
C GLU A 65 7.06 -17.38 15.91
N PHE A 66 6.31 -16.32 16.11
CA PHE A 66 6.86 -14.97 16.33
C PHE A 66 7.74 -14.93 17.59
N ILE A 67 7.29 -15.52 18.69
CA ILE A 67 8.09 -15.65 19.93
C ILE A 67 9.34 -16.51 19.67
N ARG A 68 9.19 -17.70 19.06
CA ARG A 68 10.30 -18.64 18.78
C ARG A 68 11.37 -18.06 17.85
N SER A 69 10.98 -17.18 16.93
CA SER A 69 11.90 -16.48 16.04
C SER A 69 12.64 -15.29 16.72
N GLY A 70 12.50 -15.13 18.04
CA GLY A 70 13.08 -14.02 18.78
C GLY A 70 12.40 -12.68 18.48
N TRP A 71 11.07 -12.67 18.32
CA TRP A 71 10.28 -11.48 18.01
C TRP A 71 10.69 -10.84 16.68
N SER A 72 11.09 -11.65 15.70
CA SER A 72 11.55 -11.19 14.40
C SER A 72 10.38 -10.80 13.49
N VAL A 73 10.14 -9.50 13.37
CA VAL A 73 9.13 -8.94 12.44
C VAL A 73 9.41 -9.35 11.00
N LYS A 74 10.69 -9.37 10.57
CA LYS A 74 11.06 -9.81 9.22
C LYS A 74 10.71 -11.28 8.96
N GLN A 75 10.90 -12.14 9.96
CA GLN A 75 10.54 -13.56 9.82
C GLN A 75 9.03 -13.73 9.77
N LEU A 76 8.27 -12.99 10.57
CA LEU A 76 6.82 -12.97 10.50
C LEU A 76 6.32 -12.55 9.11
N HIS A 77 6.82 -11.44 8.55
CA HIS A 77 6.48 -11.03 7.18
C HIS A 77 6.80 -12.13 6.17
N ARG A 78 7.98 -12.76 6.28
CA ARG A 78 8.38 -13.85 5.37
C ARG A 78 7.40 -15.02 5.43
N VAL A 79 6.99 -15.44 6.61
CA VAL A 79 6.00 -16.52 6.78
C VAL A 79 4.68 -16.17 6.10
N LEU A 80 4.21 -14.95 6.28
CA LEU A 80 2.94 -14.50 5.70
C LEU A 80 2.99 -14.40 4.17
N VAL A 81 4.00 -13.74 3.61
CA VAL A 81 4.08 -13.52 2.15
C VAL A 81 4.43 -14.77 1.36
N LEU A 82 5.03 -15.79 1.98
CA LEU A 82 5.30 -17.07 1.35
C LEU A 82 4.17 -18.10 1.55
N SER A 83 3.08 -17.72 2.22
CA SER A 83 1.95 -18.61 2.45
C SER A 83 1.10 -18.76 1.18
N GLY A 84 0.45 -19.93 1.04
CA GLY A 84 -0.53 -20.15 -0.02
C GLY A 84 -1.71 -19.18 0.04
N ALA A 85 -2.10 -18.71 1.24
CA ALA A 85 -3.15 -17.73 1.41
C ALA A 85 -2.78 -16.35 0.81
N PHE A 86 -1.50 -15.96 0.88
CA PHE A 86 -1.02 -14.71 0.26
C PHE A 86 -0.87 -14.81 -1.26
N ALA A 87 -0.59 -16.00 -1.76
CA ALA A 87 -0.43 -16.29 -3.18
C ALA A 87 -1.76 -16.57 -3.91
N GLN A 88 -2.90 -16.48 -3.23
CA GLN A 88 -4.21 -16.65 -3.87
C GLN A 88 -4.50 -15.50 -4.83
N SER A 89 -5.21 -15.81 -5.92
CA SER A 89 -5.77 -14.79 -6.82
C SER A 89 -6.97 -14.08 -6.19
N SER A 90 -7.20 -12.84 -6.57
CA SER A 90 -8.45 -12.13 -6.32
C SER A 90 -9.53 -12.46 -7.36
N GLU A 91 -9.18 -13.14 -8.44
CA GLU A 91 -10.15 -13.61 -9.45
C GLU A 91 -11.07 -14.66 -8.87
N GLY A 92 -12.36 -14.61 -9.25
CA GLY A 92 -13.37 -15.53 -8.71
C GLY A 92 -13.94 -15.15 -7.33
N ALA A 93 -13.50 -14.04 -6.75
CA ALA A 93 -14.00 -13.51 -5.49
C ALA A 93 -15.53 -13.35 -5.48
N GLU A 94 -16.14 -12.99 -6.62
CA GLU A 94 -17.60 -12.81 -6.74
C GLU A 94 -18.37 -14.10 -6.46
N ALA A 95 -17.89 -15.25 -6.91
CA ALA A 95 -18.53 -16.53 -6.68
C ALA A 95 -18.49 -16.95 -5.20
N LEU A 96 -17.41 -16.62 -4.50
CA LEU A 96 -17.21 -16.91 -3.07
C LEU A 96 -17.88 -15.86 -2.18
N ALA A 97 -17.98 -14.61 -2.61
CA ALA A 97 -18.56 -13.51 -1.85
C ALA A 97 -20.04 -13.73 -1.50
N ALA A 98 -20.76 -14.54 -2.25
CA ALA A 98 -22.14 -14.91 -1.93
C ALA A 98 -22.23 -15.81 -0.67
N SER A 99 -21.24 -16.67 -0.44
CA SER A 99 -21.20 -17.59 0.70
C SER A 99 -20.39 -17.05 1.88
N ASP A 100 -19.37 -16.24 1.62
CA ASP A 100 -18.48 -15.61 2.62
C ASP A 100 -18.20 -14.16 2.24
N PRO A 101 -19.17 -13.23 2.43
CA PRO A 101 -19.04 -11.82 2.04
C PRO A 101 -17.86 -11.11 2.70
N GLY A 102 -17.48 -11.54 3.89
CA GLY A 102 -16.36 -10.97 4.66
C GLY A 102 -15.01 -11.64 4.38
N ASN A 103 -14.97 -12.61 3.44
CA ASN A 103 -13.78 -13.43 3.18
C ASN A 103 -13.11 -13.96 4.47
N ARG A 104 -13.93 -14.35 5.46
CA ARG A 104 -13.46 -14.83 6.76
C ARG A 104 -12.72 -16.18 6.63
N LEU A 105 -13.06 -16.96 5.61
CA LEU A 105 -12.45 -18.25 5.32
C LEU A 105 -11.21 -18.15 4.43
N LEU A 106 -10.80 -16.93 4.06
CA LEU A 106 -9.63 -16.66 3.24
C LEU A 106 -9.68 -17.41 1.88
N GLY A 107 -10.85 -17.45 1.25
CA GLY A 107 -11.07 -18.16 -0.01
C GLY A 107 -10.43 -17.47 -1.22
N PHE A 108 -10.09 -16.20 -1.12
CA PHE A 108 -9.42 -15.41 -2.15
C PHE A 108 -8.55 -14.32 -1.52
N TYR A 109 -7.60 -13.77 -2.30
CA TYR A 109 -6.86 -12.60 -1.86
C TYR A 109 -7.74 -11.33 -1.99
N PRO A 110 -7.94 -10.54 -0.92
CA PRO A 110 -8.80 -9.37 -1.00
C PRO A 110 -8.13 -8.24 -1.77
N ARG A 111 -8.72 -7.83 -2.89
CA ARG A 111 -8.28 -6.65 -3.64
C ARG A 111 -8.32 -5.41 -2.77
N ARG A 112 -7.22 -4.66 -2.70
CA ARG A 112 -7.09 -3.50 -1.83
C ARG A 112 -6.42 -2.34 -2.54
N ARG A 113 -7.00 -1.15 -2.37
CA ARG A 113 -6.33 0.06 -2.83
C ARG A 113 -5.10 0.36 -1.95
N LEU A 114 -4.03 0.81 -2.58
CA LEU A 114 -2.86 1.34 -1.89
C LEU A 114 -3.25 2.57 -1.05
N ASP A 115 -2.66 2.69 0.14
CA ASP A 115 -2.70 3.95 0.89
C ASP A 115 -1.86 5.03 0.19
N LEU A 116 -2.02 6.28 0.62
CA LEU A 116 -1.32 7.41 0.01
C LEU A 116 0.19 7.21 0.00
N GLU A 117 0.72 6.72 1.11
CA GLU A 117 2.17 6.54 1.28
C GLU A 117 2.71 5.50 0.30
N SER A 118 2.04 4.36 0.20
CA SER A 118 2.43 3.30 -0.74
C SER A 118 2.23 3.74 -2.19
N MET A 119 1.11 4.39 -2.50
CA MET A 119 0.83 4.90 -3.84
C MET A 119 1.90 5.91 -4.27
N ARG A 120 2.21 6.90 -3.43
CA ARG A 120 3.22 7.92 -3.74
C ARG A 120 4.61 7.31 -3.91
N ASP A 121 5.01 6.41 -2.99
CA ASP A 121 6.31 5.73 -3.07
C ASP A 121 6.39 4.84 -4.32
N THR A 122 5.31 4.19 -4.73
CA THR A 122 5.24 3.40 -5.98
C THR A 122 5.42 4.30 -7.20
N LEU A 123 4.72 5.44 -7.27
CA LEU A 123 4.86 6.40 -8.37
C LEU A 123 6.32 6.90 -8.50
N LEU A 124 6.97 7.21 -7.38
CA LEU A 124 8.39 7.59 -7.36
C LEU A 124 9.31 6.45 -7.78
N ALA A 125 9.04 5.22 -7.36
CA ALA A 125 9.85 4.05 -7.72
C ALA A 125 9.74 3.74 -9.22
N VAL A 126 8.52 3.76 -9.75
CA VAL A 126 8.24 3.50 -11.16
C VAL A 126 8.86 4.58 -12.06
N SER A 127 8.86 5.84 -11.63
CA SER A 127 9.51 6.94 -12.36
C SER A 127 11.03 6.98 -12.22
N GLY A 128 11.61 6.09 -11.40
CA GLY A 128 13.06 6.07 -11.13
C GLY A 128 13.55 7.18 -10.20
N ARG A 129 12.62 7.92 -9.57
CA ARG A 129 12.95 9.10 -8.75
C ARG A 129 13.00 8.82 -7.24
N LEU A 130 12.59 7.64 -6.78
CA LEU A 130 12.54 7.33 -5.35
C LEU A 130 13.92 7.43 -4.71
N ASP A 131 14.06 8.32 -3.72
CA ASP A 131 15.23 8.39 -2.85
C ASP A 131 15.08 7.37 -1.70
N PRO A 132 15.92 6.30 -1.67
CA PRO A 132 15.88 5.27 -0.64
C PRO A 132 16.61 5.66 0.65
N ALA A 133 17.16 6.87 0.76
CA ALA A 133 17.92 7.32 1.93
C ALA A 133 17.10 7.14 3.22
N ARG A 134 17.76 6.66 4.28
CA ARG A 134 17.13 6.38 5.56
C ARG A 134 17.45 7.46 6.59
N GLY A 135 16.46 7.76 7.44
CA GLY A 135 16.62 8.75 8.52
C GLY A 135 16.63 10.21 8.01
N GLY A 136 17.08 11.14 8.83
CA GLY A 136 17.09 12.56 8.52
C GLY A 136 15.83 13.31 8.96
N PRO A 137 15.78 14.63 8.72
CA PRO A 137 14.64 15.46 9.07
C PRO A 137 13.41 15.11 8.25
N PRO A 138 12.20 15.41 8.74
CA PRO A 138 10.97 15.26 7.98
C PRO A 138 10.97 16.19 6.76
N VAL A 139 10.25 15.78 5.72
CA VAL A 139 10.15 16.50 4.44
C VAL A 139 8.70 16.83 4.12
N ASP A 140 8.48 17.88 3.34
CA ASP A 140 7.15 18.13 2.78
C ASP A 140 6.87 17.12 1.64
N ALA A 141 6.11 16.08 1.98
CA ALA A 141 5.76 15.04 1.03
C ALA A 141 4.51 15.37 0.19
N THR A 142 3.80 16.46 0.48
CA THR A 142 2.52 16.79 -0.14
C THR A 142 2.51 18.12 -0.89
N GLY A 143 3.32 19.09 -0.46
CA GLY A 143 3.40 20.42 -1.05
C GLY A 143 4.49 20.57 -2.11
N ASP A 144 5.56 19.76 -2.04
CA ASP A 144 6.64 19.77 -3.02
C ASP A 144 6.51 18.60 -4.00
N PRO A 145 6.10 18.84 -5.28
CA PRO A 145 5.93 17.79 -6.28
C PRO A 145 7.25 17.13 -6.71
N LEU A 146 8.38 17.76 -6.42
CA LEU A 146 9.71 17.23 -6.76
C LEU A 146 10.36 16.46 -5.62
N ASN A 147 9.76 16.46 -4.43
CA ASN A 147 10.28 15.71 -3.30
C ASN A 147 10.28 14.22 -3.58
N ALA A 148 11.46 13.62 -3.63
CA ALA A 148 11.69 12.22 -3.98
C ALA A 148 11.81 11.27 -2.78
N ARG A 149 11.81 11.79 -1.54
CA ARG A 149 11.93 10.99 -0.32
C ARG A 149 10.70 10.11 -0.11
N ARG A 150 10.92 8.95 0.50
CA ARG A 150 9.81 8.06 0.91
C ARG A 150 8.81 8.80 1.79
N THR A 151 7.54 8.54 1.57
CA THR A 151 6.44 9.22 2.28
C THR A 151 6.43 8.95 3.79
N VAL A 152 7.06 7.86 4.25
CA VAL A 152 7.25 7.58 5.68
C VAL A 152 8.05 8.68 6.40
N TYR A 153 8.83 9.49 5.67
CA TYR A 153 9.55 10.65 6.19
C TYR A 153 8.79 11.96 6.02
N GLY A 154 7.53 11.90 5.55
CA GLY A 154 6.67 13.06 5.41
C GLY A 154 6.39 13.73 6.76
N LEU A 155 6.41 15.07 6.77
CA LEU A 155 6.04 15.85 7.95
C LEU A 155 4.57 15.64 8.28
N VAL A 156 4.32 15.17 9.50
CA VAL A 156 2.96 15.05 10.06
C VAL A 156 2.82 16.06 11.20
N ASP A 157 2.17 17.17 10.91
CA ASP A 157 1.81 18.15 11.94
C ASP A 157 0.49 17.71 12.58
N ARG A 158 0.52 17.50 13.91
CA ARG A 158 -0.66 17.08 14.68
C ARG A 158 -1.79 18.12 14.65
N GLN A 159 -1.45 19.38 14.58
CA GLN A 159 -2.41 20.49 14.61
C GLN A 159 -2.89 20.85 13.19
N ASN A 160 -2.07 20.60 12.19
CA ASN A 160 -2.36 20.97 10.81
C ASN A 160 -2.00 19.85 9.84
N LEU A 161 -2.76 18.76 9.89
CA LEU A 161 -2.59 17.66 8.94
C LEU A 161 -2.95 18.14 7.52
N PRO A 162 -2.05 17.97 6.53
CA PRO A 162 -2.34 18.35 5.15
C PRO A 162 -3.62 17.71 4.60
N GLY A 163 -4.38 18.49 3.80
CA GLY A 163 -5.66 18.05 3.24
C GLY A 163 -5.56 16.76 2.42
N LEU A 164 -4.44 16.56 1.72
CA LEU A 164 -4.18 15.34 0.95
C LEU A 164 -4.17 14.09 1.84
N PHE A 165 -3.50 14.14 2.99
CA PHE A 165 -3.52 13.03 3.95
C PHE A 165 -4.94 12.71 4.41
N ARG A 166 -5.75 13.73 4.68
CA ARG A 166 -7.18 13.54 5.07
C ARG A 166 -8.00 12.90 3.96
N SER A 167 -7.79 13.35 2.72
CA SER A 167 -8.51 12.81 1.55
C SER A 167 -8.18 11.35 1.26
N PHE A 168 -7.04 10.86 1.74
CA PHE A 168 -6.59 9.48 1.58
C PHE A 168 -6.64 8.67 2.89
N ASP A 169 -7.58 8.99 3.77
CA ASP A 169 -7.86 8.22 4.97
C ASP A 169 -6.68 8.07 5.94
N PHE A 170 -5.78 9.06 5.98
CA PHE A 170 -4.69 9.05 6.95
C PHE A 170 -5.24 9.11 8.38
N ALA A 171 -4.66 8.32 9.27
CA ALA A 171 -5.10 8.31 10.68
C ALA A 171 -4.89 9.69 11.32
N ALA A 172 -5.85 10.12 12.13
CA ALA A 172 -5.70 11.34 12.92
C ALA A 172 -4.49 11.19 13.86
N PRO A 173 -3.50 12.11 13.80
CA PRO A 173 -2.23 11.91 14.51
C PRO A 173 -2.34 12.13 16.03
N ASP A 174 -3.47 12.61 16.52
CA ASP A 174 -3.78 12.86 17.93
C ASP A 174 -4.60 11.74 18.58
N GLN A 175 -5.03 10.74 17.80
CA GLN A 175 -5.86 9.64 18.29
C GLN A 175 -5.25 8.28 17.95
N CYS A 176 -5.48 7.31 18.83
CA CYS A 176 -5.15 5.92 18.52
C CYS A 176 -6.17 5.37 17.53
N ALA A 177 -5.71 5.01 16.35
CA ALA A 177 -6.54 4.36 15.33
C ALA A 177 -6.31 2.85 15.34
N GLU A 178 -7.36 2.08 15.48
CA GLU A 178 -7.31 0.61 15.37
C GLU A 178 -6.92 0.18 13.99
N ARG A 179 -7.56 0.77 12.99
CA ARG A 179 -7.27 0.67 11.56
C ARG A 179 -7.63 1.99 10.88
N ARG A 180 -7.04 2.22 9.71
CA ARG A 180 -7.48 3.34 8.86
C ARG A 180 -8.77 2.97 8.14
N PRO A 181 -9.73 3.88 8.02
CA PRO A 181 -10.84 3.70 7.10
C PRO A 181 -10.29 3.55 5.67
N ARG A 182 -11.09 2.99 4.78
CA ARG A 182 -10.77 2.91 3.35
C ARG A 182 -11.99 3.41 2.59
N THR A 183 -11.91 4.66 2.16
CA THR A 183 -12.98 5.29 1.40
C THR A 183 -12.57 5.45 -0.06
N THR A 184 -13.55 5.49 -0.94
CA THR A 184 -13.35 5.90 -2.34
C THR A 184 -14.14 7.17 -2.53
N VAL A 185 -13.42 8.29 -2.64
CA VAL A 185 -14.03 9.63 -2.77
C VAL A 185 -13.52 10.31 -4.04
N PRO A 186 -14.33 11.18 -4.68
CA PRO A 186 -13.94 11.87 -5.91
C PRO A 186 -12.65 12.66 -5.80
N GLN A 187 -12.31 13.20 -4.63
CA GLN A 187 -11.09 13.97 -4.39
C GLN A 187 -9.82 13.15 -4.67
N GLN A 188 -9.86 11.85 -4.44
CA GLN A 188 -8.71 10.95 -4.73
C GLN A 188 -8.49 10.79 -6.23
N ALA A 189 -9.57 10.65 -7.00
CA ALA A 189 -9.50 10.63 -8.47
C ALA A 189 -9.06 11.99 -9.04
N LEU A 190 -9.58 13.08 -8.50
CA LEU A 190 -9.18 14.43 -8.90
C LEU A 190 -7.69 14.70 -8.60
N PHE A 191 -7.19 14.23 -7.46
CA PHE A 191 -5.75 14.28 -7.18
C PHE A 191 -4.95 13.52 -8.25
N ALA A 192 -5.35 12.30 -8.57
CA ALA A 192 -4.66 11.47 -9.54
C ALA A 192 -4.59 12.12 -10.94
N LEU A 193 -5.65 12.83 -11.35
CA LEU A 193 -5.75 13.46 -12.66
C LEU A 193 -5.07 14.84 -12.72
N ASN A 194 -5.14 15.62 -11.64
CA ASN A 194 -4.76 17.05 -11.68
C ASN A 194 -3.48 17.39 -10.92
N SER A 195 -2.93 16.42 -10.14
CA SER A 195 -1.75 16.68 -9.32
C SER A 195 -0.50 16.89 -10.17
N THR A 196 0.18 18.01 -9.94
CA THR A 196 1.50 18.28 -10.54
C THR A 196 2.51 17.20 -10.16
N PHE A 197 2.40 16.61 -8.96
CA PHE A 197 3.22 15.46 -8.56
C PHE A 197 3.05 14.28 -9.51
N VAL A 198 1.81 13.89 -9.83
CA VAL A 198 1.54 12.76 -10.74
C VAL A 198 2.02 13.05 -12.15
N GLN A 199 1.80 14.28 -12.63
CA GLN A 199 2.27 14.73 -13.95
C GLN A 199 3.80 14.68 -14.05
N GLU A 200 4.52 15.10 -13.00
CA GLU A 200 5.98 15.00 -12.93
C GLU A 200 6.48 13.56 -12.95
N GLN A 201 5.75 12.62 -12.31
CA GLN A 201 6.10 11.21 -12.43
C GLN A 201 5.83 10.66 -13.84
N ALA A 202 4.75 11.07 -14.50
CA ALA A 202 4.47 10.69 -15.88
C ALA A 202 5.57 11.17 -16.85
N ARG A 203 6.02 12.42 -16.72
CA ARG A 203 7.16 12.97 -17.47
C ARG A 203 8.42 12.14 -17.23
N ALA A 204 8.72 11.85 -15.97
CA ALA A 204 9.92 11.11 -15.61
C ALA A 204 9.91 9.67 -16.16
N VAL A 205 8.77 8.97 -16.12
CA VAL A 205 8.63 7.62 -16.70
C VAL A 205 8.87 7.64 -18.22
N VAL A 206 8.30 8.63 -18.93
CA VAL A 206 8.46 8.76 -20.39
C VAL A 206 9.91 9.09 -20.78
N ALA A 207 10.64 9.76 -19.90
CA ALA A 207 12.05 10.11 -20.10
C ALA A 207 13.03 8.96 -19.76
N LEU A 208 12.57 7.85 -19.20
CA LEU A 208 13.43 6.69 -18.94
C LEU A 208 13.99 6.14 -20.25
N PRO A 209 15.29 5.74 -20.31
CA PRO A 209 15.92 5.27 -21.55
C PRO A 209 15.13 4.19 -22.27
N GLU A 210 14.66 3.18 -21.52
CA GLU A 210 13.89 2.06 -22.06
C GLU A 210 12.53 2.47 -22.69
N VAL A 211 12.03 3.67 -22.38
CA VAL A 211 10.80 4.23 -22.94
C VAL A 211 11.12 5.26 -24.02
N ALA A 212 12.07 6.16 -23.76
CA ALA A 212 12.41 7.28 -24.65
C ALA A 212 13.08 6.81 -25.96
N GLU A 213 13.93 5.79 -25.88
CA GLU A 213 14.69 5.26 -27.02
C GLU A 213 13.90 4.25 -27.87
N ALA A 214 12.69 3.88 -27.44
CA ALA A 214 11.80 3.00 -28.20
C ALA A 214 11.29 3.74 -29.44
N GLY A 215 11.85 3.43 -30.60
CA GLY A 215 11.51 4.09 -31.86
C GLY A 215 10.13 3.74 -32.43
N ASP A 216 9.61 2.54 -32.10
CA ASP A 216 8.30 2.06 -32.54
C ASP A 216 7.25 2.33 -31.45
N PRO A 217 6.08 2.93 -31.78
CA PRO A 217 5.02 3.20 -30.82
C PRO A 217 4.54 1.98 -30.05
N ALA A 218 4.42 0.82 -30.69
CA ALA A 218 3.99 -0.41 -30.02
C ALA A 218 5.04 -0.90 -29.03
N VAL A 219 6.32 -0.79 -29.36
CA VAL A 219 7.43 -1.10 -28.43
C VAL A 219 7.41 -0.17 -27.22
N ARG A 220 7.14 1.12 -27.46
CA ARG A 220 7.06 2.14 -26.41
C ARG A 220 5.88 1.88 -25.46
N VAL A 221 4.71 1.53 -25.98
CA VAL A 221 3.55 1.08 -25.18
C VAL A 221 3.94 -0.12 -24.31
N ARG A 222 4.59 -1.14 -24.86
CA ARG A 222 5.03 -2.33 -24.11
C ARG A 222 6.01 -1.96 -22.99
N ALA A 223 6.95 -1.05 -23.27
CA ALA A 223 7.89 -0.56 -22.25
C ALA A 223 7.17 0.13 -21.09
N LEU A 224 6.17 0.99 -21.37
CA LEU A 224 5.36 1.65 -20.35
C LEU A 224 4.58 0.64 -19.49
N PHE A 225 3.92 -0.35 -20.11
CA PHE A 225 3.20 -1.40 -19.36
C PHE A 225 4.12 -2.20 -18.44
N ARG A 226 5.28 -2.64 -18.95
CA ARG A 226 6.26 -3.36 -18.13
C ARG A 226 6.78 -2.52 -16.96
N ARG A 227 7.04 -1.25 -17.22
CA ARG A 227 7.56 -0.33 -16.20
C ARG A 227 6.54 0.02 -15.14
N ILE A 228 5.29 0.30 -15.53
CA ILE A 228 4.25 0.80 -14.62
C ILE A 228 3.47 -0.36 -13.98
N LEU A 229 3.08 -1.36 -14.79
CA LEU A 229 2.18 -2.44 -14.36
C LEU A 229 2.90 -3.77 -14.16
N ALA A 230 4.23 -3.82 -14.38
CA ALA A 230 5.07 -5.00 -14.22
C ALA A 230 4.62 -6.22 -15.04
N ARG A 231 3.88 -6.03 -16.13
CA ARG A 231 3.45 -7.08 -17.06
C ARG A 231 3.53 -6.66 -18.51
N ASP A 232 3.48 -7.62 -19.40
CA ASP A 232 3.28 -7.37 -20.82
C ASP A 232 1.81 -7.00 -21.12
N PRO A 233 1.56 -6.00 -22.00
CA PRO A 233 0.22 -5.74 -22.49
C PRO A 233 -0.22 -6.80 -23.51
N SER A 234 -1.52 -7.05 -23.58
CA SER A 234 -2.16 -7.78 -24.68
C SER A 234 -2.05 -6.97 -25.98
N ASP A 235 -2.23 -7.63 -27.12
CA ASP A 235 -2.22 -6.94 -28.43
C ASP A 235 -3.33 -5.89 -28.54
N ARG A 236 -4.48 -6.11 -27.89
CA ARG A 236 -5.58 -5.13 -27.81
C ARG A 236 -5.16 -3.87 -27.03
N GLU A 237 -4.45 -4.03 -25.91
CA GLU A 237 -3.94 -2.89 -25.12
C GLU A 237 -2.86 -2.13 -25.87
N VAL A 238 -1.97 -2.84 -26.59
CA VAL A 238 -0.97 -2.18 -27.46
C VAL A 238 -1.65 -1.31 -28.52
N GLN A 239 -2.64 -1.88 -29.24
CA GLN A 239 -3.38 -1.13 -30.26
C GLN A 239 -4.15 0.06 -29.67
N ALA A 240 -4.73 -0.10 -28.49
CA ALA A 240 -5.42 0.99 -27.78
C ALA A 240 -4.46 2.10 -27.38
N GLY A 241 -3.29 1.75 -26.84
CA GLY A 241 -2.25 2.71 -26.45
C GLY A 241 -1.71 3.49 -27.64
N VAL A 242 -1.38 2.82 -28.73
CA VAL A 242 -0.93 3.48 -29.98
C VAL A 242 -1.99 4.45 -30.49
N ARG A 243 -3.25 3.99 -30.62
CA ARG A 243 -4.35 4.86 -31.06
C ARG A 243 -4.56 6.07 -30.15
N PHE A 244 -4.48 5.86 -28.83
CA PHE A 244 -4.60 6.96 -27.88
C PHE A 244 -3.57 8.05 -28.16
N VAL A 245 -2.30 7.68 -28.29
CA VAL A 245 -1.21 8.64 -28.50
C VAL A 245 -1.32 9.34 -29.86
N GLU A 246 -1.69 8.61 -30.93
CA GLU A 246 -1.83 9.15 -32.28
C GLU A 246 -3.06 10.07 -32.44
N SER A 247 -4.14 9.80 -31.68
CA SER A 247 -5.38 10.60 -31.76
C SER A 247 -5.44 11.75 -30.77
N THR A 248 -4.54 11.79 -29.78
CA THR A 248 -4.54 12.84 -28.77
C THR A 248 -3.98 14.14 -29.33
N VAL A 249 -4.80 15.18 -29.34
CA VAL A 249 -4.38 16.53 -29.71
C VAL A 249 -3.84 17.23 -28.46
N PRO A 250 -2.59 17.66 -28.44
CA PRO A 250 -2.03 18.41 -27.33
C PRO A 250 -2.81 19.70 -27.06
N GLU A 251 -3.25 19.90 -25.83
CA GLU A 251 -3.80 21.17 -25.39
C GLU A 251 -2.68 22.13 -25.00
N GLU A 252 -2.91 23.43 -25.17
CA GLU A 252 -1.95 24.47 -24.76
C GLU A 252 -1.73 24.40 -23.24
N GLY A 253 -0.49 24.17 -22.83
CA GLY A 253 -0.13 23.96 -21.42
C GLY A 253 -0.44 22.58 -20.85
N GLY A 254 -1.03 21.66 -21.63
CA GLY A 254 -1.29 20.28 -21.27
C GLY A 254 -0.07 19.37 -21.39
N LEU A 255 -0.21 18.12 -20.91
CA LEU A 255 0.82 17.10 -21.09
C LEU A 255 0.89 16.65 -22.56
N PRO A 256 2.09 16.38 -23.11
CA PRO A 256 2.24 15.68 -24.38
C PRO A 256 1.56 14.30 -24.38
N PRO A 257 1.15 13.77 -25.57
CA PRO A 257 0.36 12.52 -25.64
C PRO A 257 0.97 11.32 -24.92
N TRP A 258 2.29 11.13 -24.99
CA TRP A 258 2.97 10.04 -24.27
C TRP A 258 2.94 10.20 -22.76
N GLU A 259 3.06 11.44 -22.28
CA GLU A 259 2.98 11.74 -20.84
C GLU A 259 1.54 11.56 -20.34
N GLN A 260 0.53 11.93 -21.14
CA GLN A 260 -0.88 11.66 -20.84
C GLN A 260 -1.13 10.15 -20.76
N PHE A 261 -0.61 9.38 -21.72
CA PHE A 261 -0.76 7.93 -21.70
C PHE A 261 -0.07 7.29 -20.48
N ALA A 262 1.13 7.73 -20.14
CA ALA A 262 1.82 7.31 -18.92
C ALA A 262 1.01 7.67 -17.66
N GLN A 263 0.43 8.87 -17.59
CA GLN A 263 -0.44 9.27 -16.50
C GLN A 263 -1.66 8.34 -16.37
N VAL A 264 -2.32 8.02 -17.48
CA VAL A 264 -3.46 7.08 -17.48
C VAL A 264 -3.07 5.73 -16.88
N LEU A 265 -1.90 5.19 -17.25
CA LEU A 265 -1.41 3.93 -16.67
C LEU A 265 -1.08 4.06 -15.18
N LEU A 266 -0.39 5.14 -14.77
CA LEU A 266 0.01 5.39 -13.38
C LEU A 266 -1.18 5.51 -12.42
N VAL A 267 -2.34 5.98 -12.90
CA VAL A 267 -3.55 6.16 -12.08
C VAL A 267 -4.62 5.10 -12.35
N SER A 268 -4.31 4.11 -13.18
CA SER A 268 -5.22 3.00 -13.46
C SER A 268 -5.52 2.19 -12.20
N ASN A 269 -6.66 1.52 -12.17
CA ASN A 269 -6.98 0.63 -11.04
C ASN A 269 -5.92 -0.45 -10.84
N GLU A 270 -5.34 -0.97 -11.91
CA GLU A 270 -4.28 -1.98 -11.85
C GLU A 270 -3.01 -1.44 -11.16
N ALA A 271 -2.68 -0.16 -11.33
CA ALA A 271 -1.51 0.46 -10.68
C ALA A 271 -1.76 0.82 -9.20
N VAL A 272 -3.02 1.12 -8.83
CA VAL A 272 -3.34 1.65 -7.49
C VAL A 272 -4.01 0.64 -6.56
N PHE A 273 -4.32 -0.57 -7.04
CA PHE A 273 -4.81 -1.66 -6.22
C PHE A 273 -3.79 -2.80 -6.15
N LEU A 274 -3.72 -3.45 -5.00
CA LEU A 274 -3.07 -4.75 -4.83
C LEU A 274 -4.06 -5.83 -5.19
N ASP A 275 -3.63 -6.74 -6.05
CA ASP A 275 -4.41 -7.83 -6.62
C ASP A 275 -3.72 -9.16 -6.40
#